data_6f317eea804a67d35a39819e19d4e91d
#
_entry.id   6f317eea804a67d35a39819e19d4e91d
#
_cell.length_a   1.000
_cell.length_b   1.000
_cell.length_c   1.000
_cell.angle_alpha   90.00
_cell.angle_beta   90.00
_cell.angle_gamma   90.00
#
_symmetry.space_group_name_H-M   'P 1'
#
loop_
_entity.id
_entity.type
_entity.pdbx_description
1 polymer ?
#
loop_
_entity_poly.entity_id
_entity_poly.type
_entity_poly.pdbx_seq_one_letter_code
_entity_poly.pdbx_strand_id
1 'polypeptide(L)'
;LNQVTDKFKRVKYLRALEKFAKSAINGLKRDDFDESEFRQRVEKNAKVMEKVEAVYLDQPYSKALENFINLLIKNASKEELLKAANLLDKLKNQKTYKKEKHKNKFKDED
;
A
#
# COMPACT_ATOMS: atom_id res chain seq x y z
N LEU A 1 -25.40 8.60 -9.47
CA LEU A 1 -25.32 7.16 -9.26
C LEU A 1 -23.96 6.61 -9.63
N ASN A 2 -23.50 6.96 -10.83
CA ASN A 2 -22.22 6.47 -11.31
C ASN A 2 -21.06 6.98 -10.45
N GLN A 3 -21.14 8.21 -10.01
CA GLN A 3 -20.10 8.79 -9.19
C GLN A 3 -19.97 8.08 -7.84
N VAL A 4 -21.08 7.75 -7.24
CA VAL A 4 -21.11 7.03 -5.96
C VAL A 4 -20.52 5.62 -6.15
N THR A 5 -20.91 4.96 -7.23
CA THR A 5 -20.40 3.63 -7.54
C THR A 5 -18.89 3.67 -7.78
N ASP A 6 -18.43 4.67 -8.55
CA ASP A 6 -16.99 4.81 -8.83
C ASP A 6 -16.19 5.08 -7.57
N LYS A 7 -16.71 5.92 -6.70
CA LYS A 7 -16.05 6.22 -5.44
C LYS A 7 -15.96 4.97 -4.58
N PHE A 8 -17.03 4.21 -4.52
CA PHE A 8 -17.05 2.96 -3.76
C PHE A 8 -16.01 1.99 -4.29
N LYS A 9 -15.95 1.85 -5.61
CA LYS A 9 -14.98 0.93 -6.23
C LYS A 9 -13.55 1.36 -5.95
N ARG A 10 -13.27 2.66 -6.01
CA ARG A 10 -11.93 3.17 -5.71
C ARG A 10 -11.53 2.89 -4.27
N VAL A 11 -12.45 3.14 -3.35
CA VAL A 11 -12.19 2.89 -1.93
C VAL A 11 -11.94 1.41 -1.70
N LYS A 12 -12.77 0.57 -2.28
CA LYS A 12 -12.64 -0.88 -2.13
C LYS A 12 -11.30 -1.38 -2.67
N TYR A 13 -10.93 -0.90 -3.84
CA TYR A 13 -9.66 -1.28 -4.47
C TYR A 13 -8.47 -0.80 -3.63
N LEU A 14 -8.50 0.45 -3.21
CA LEU A 14 -7.44 1.02 -2.40
C LEU A 14 -7.26 0.26 -1.09
N ARG A 15 -8.35 -0.05 -0.41
CA ARG A 15 -8.30 -0.81 0.84
C ARG A 15 -7.71 -2.20 0.63
N ALA A 16 -8.06 -2.83 -0.48
CA ALA A 16 -7.54 -4.15 -0.80
C ALA A 16 -6.01 -4.08 -1.01
N LEU A 17 -5.56 -3.06 -1.74
CA LEU A 17 -4.13 -2.86 -1.93
C LEU A 17 -3.42 -2.64 -0.60
N GLU A 18 -3.98 -1.79 0.25
CA GLU A 18 -3.38 -1.49 1.55
C GLU A 18 -3.31 -2.72 2.44
N LYS A 19 -4.36 -3.50 2.44
CA LYS A 19 -4.40 -4.72 3.25
C LYS A 19 -3.35 -5.71 2.80
N PHE A 20 -3.23 -5.89 1.50
CA PHE A 20 -2.21 -6.78 0.92
C PHE A 20 -0.81 -6.27 1.27
N ALA A 21 -0.57 -4.98 1.04
CA ALA A 21 0.72 -4.37 1.31
C ALA A 21 1.09 -4.48 2.79
N LYS A 22 0.14 -4.20 3.68
CA LYS A 22 0.39 -4.27 5.12
C LYS A 22 0.78 -5.68 5.55
N SER A 23 0.07 -6.67 5.03
CA SER A 23 0.38 -8.07 5.33
C SER A 23 1.80 -8.42 4.89
N ALA A 24 2.16 -8.00 3.68
CA ALA A 24 3.48 -8.28 3.14
C ALA A 24 4.58 -7.57 3.92
N ILE A 25 4.37 -6.30 4.23
CA ILE A 25 5.36 -5.52 4.98
C ILE A 25 5.59 -6.13 6.36
N ASN A 26 4.53 -6.53 7.04
CA ASN A 26 4.64 -7.17 8.34
C ASN A 26 5.47 -8.46 8.24
N GLY A 27 5.24 -9.23 7.19
CA GLY A 27 6.01 -10.44 6.96
C GLY A 27 7.48 -10.16 6.70
N LEU A 28 7.77 -9.15 5.91
CA LEU A 28 9.14 -8.78 5.57
C LEU A 28 9.94 -8.34 6.79
N LYS A 29 9.29 -7.70 7.74
CA LYS A 29 9.95 -7.12 8.91
C LYS A 29 10.05 -8.06 10.10
N ARG A 30 9.54 -9.26 9.98
CA ARG A 30 9.64 -10.23 11.08
C ARG A 30 11.05 -10.73 11.25
N ASP A 31 11.44 -10.94 12.50
CA ASP A 31 12.76 -11.50 12.83
C ASP A 31 12.91 -12.91 12.30
N ASP A 32 11.81 -13.66 12.32
CA ASP A 32 11.79 -15.04 11.84
C ASP A 32 11.30 -15.14 10.40
N PHE A 33 11.70 -14.20 9.58
CA PHE A 33 11.30 -14.17 8.17
C PHE A 33 11.65 -15.50 7.48
N ASP A 34 10.67 -16.09 6.85
CA ASP A 34 10.81 -17.31 6.06
C ASP A 34 10.29 -17.04 4.67
N GLU A 35 11.15 -17.13 3.68
CA GLU A 35 10.80 -16.79 2.31
C GLU A 35 9.68 -17.68 1.77
N SER A 36 9.70 -18.95 2.09
CA SER A 36 8.69 -19.89 1.61
C SER A 36 7.31 -19.52 2.15
N GLU A 37 7.20 -19.27 3.45
CA GLU A 37 5.95 -18.85 4.05
C GLU A 37 5.48 -17.51 3.49
N PHE A 38 6.43 -16.60 3.30
CA PHE A 38 6.15 -15.29 2.76
C PHE A 38 5.54 -15.40 1.37
N ARG A 39 6.14 -16.22 0.51
CA ARG A 39 5.64 -16.41 -0.86
C ARG A 39 4.25 -17.05 -0.87
N GLN A 40 4.01 -18.00 0.01
CA GLN A 40 2.68 -18.61 0.12
C GLN A 40 1.63 -17.58 0.51
N ARG A 41 1.97 -16.71 1.44
CA ARG A 41 1.07 -15.66 1.88
C ARG A 41 0.79 -14.66 0.77
N VAL A 42 1.82 -14.33 0.00
CA VAL A 42 1.68 -13.45 -1.16
C VAL A 42 0.72 -14.07 -2.18
N GLU A 43 0.86 -15.35 -2.44
CA GLU A 43 -0.03 -16.04 -3.39
C GLU A 43 -1.48 -15.99 -2.94
N LYS A 44 -1.72 -16.22 -1.66
CA LYS A 44 -3.07 -16.15 -1.12
C LYS A 44 -3.67 -14.77 -1.31
N ASN A 45 -2.90 -13.76 -0.97
CA ASN A 45 -3.36 -12.38 -1.08
C ASN A 45 -3.56 -11.97 -2.54
N ALA A 46 -2.70 -12.47 -3.43
CA ALA A 46 -2.86 -12.19 -4.85
C ALA A 46 -4.17 -12.74 -5.38
N LYS A 47 -4.55 -13.93 -4.94
CA LYS A 47 -5.83 -14.52 -5.34
C LYS A 47 -7.02 -13.70 -4.84
N VAL A 48 -6.91 -13.15 -3.63
CA VAL A 48 -7.95 -12.28 -3.10
C VAL A 48 -8.04 -11.01 -3.95
N MET A 49 -6.89 -10.47 -4.34
CA MET A 49 -6.87 -9.26 -5.17
C MET A 49 -7.50 -9.48 -6.54
N GLU A 50 -7.37 -10.67 -7.10
CA GLU A 50 -7.97 -10.98 -8.39
C GLU A 50 -9.48 -10.79 -8.38
N LYS A 51 -10.11 -10.95 -7.21
CA LYS A 51 -11.55 -10.80 -7.07
C LYS A 51 -11.99 -9.37 -6.93
N VAL A 52 -11.05 -8.45 -6.75
CA VAL A 52 -11.35 -7.04 -6.59
C VAL A 52 -11.13 -6.34 -7.92
N GLU A 53 -12.14 -5.59 -8.34
CA GLU A 53 -12.05 -4.86 -9.61
C GLU A 53 -11.02 -3.75 -9.50
N ALA A 54 -10.05 -3.75 -10.42
CA ALA A 54 -9.03 -2.71 -10.48
C ALA A 54 -9.62 -1.44 -11.06
N VAL A 55 -9.29 -0.31 -10.43
CA VAL A 55 -9.72 1.00 -10.93
C VAL A 55 -8.50 1.92 -10.98
N TYR A 56 -8.57 2.91 -11.85
CA TYR A 56 -7.50 3.88 -11.96
C TYR A 56 -7.41 4.73 -10.72
N LEU A 57 -6.20 4.80 -10.15
CA LEU A 57 -5.92 5.66 -9.00
C LEU A 57 -4.83 6.65 -9.39
N ASP A 58 -5.01 7.89 -9.01
CA ASP A 58 -4.26 9.01 -9.54
C ASP A 58 -3.19 9.56 -8.58
N GLN A 59 -3.27 9.17 -7.31
CA GLN A 59 -2.38 9.72 -6.31
C GLN A 59 -1.04 8.98 -6.25
N PRO A 60 0.05 9.68 -5.92
CA PRO A 60 1.37 9.04 -5.84
C PRO A 60 1.41 7.85 -4.87
N TYR A 61 0.74 7.97 -3.73
CA TYR A 61 0.67 6.89 -2.76
C TYR A 61 0.01 5.66 -3.37
N SER A 62 -1.11 5.86 -4.08
CA SER A 62 -1.83 4.77 -4.70
C SER A 62 -0.99 4.06 -5.75
N LYS A 63 -0.28 4.84 -6.54
CA LYS A 63 0.59 4.29 -7.58
C LYS A 63 1.74 3.49 -6.98
N ALA A 64 2.29 3.97 -5.87
CA ALA A 64 3.34 3.26 -5.16
C ALA A 64 2.83 1.95 -4.59
N LEU A 65 1.58 1.94 -4.09
CA LEU A 65 0.94 0.72 -3.61
C LEU A 65 0.82 -0.30 -4.74
N GLU A 66 0.33 0.13 -5.89
CA GLU A 66 0.19 -0.76 -7.03
C GLU A 66 1.53 -1.32 -7.46
N ASN A 67 2.55 -0.48 -7.46
CA ASN A 67 3.90 -0.91 -7.81
C ASN A 67 4.42 -1.96 -6.81
N PHE A 68 4.21 -1.72 -5.53
CA PHE A 68 4.61 -2.66 -4.49
C PHE A 68 3.94 -4.01 -4.67
N ILE A 69 2.63 -3.99 -4.92
CA ILE A 69 1.87 -5.23 -5.15
C ILE A 69 2.39 -5.96 -6.39
N ASN A 70 2.69 -5.23 -7.46
CA ASN A 70 3.24 -5.82 -8.67
C ASN A 70 4.59 -6.48 -8.41
N LEU A 71 5.43 -5.85 -7.60
CA LEU A 71 6.71 -6.42 -7.21
C LEU A 71 6.53 -7.71 -6.43
N LEU A 72 5.54 -7.74 -5.53
CA LEU A 72 5.23 -8.95 -4.78
C LEU A 72 4.82 -10.08 -5.71
N ILE A 73 3.96 -9.79 -6.67
CA ILE A 73 3.46 -10.79 -7.61
C ILE A 73 4.58 -11.29 -8.51
N LYS A 74 5.52 -10.43 -8.87
CA LYS A 74 6.65 -10.79 -9.71
C LYS A 74 7.77 -11.50 -8.96
N ASN A 75 7.60 -11.71 -7.67
CA ASN A 75 8.61 -12.34 -6.82
C ASN A 75 9.92 -11.56 -6.78
N ALA A 76 9.79 -10.24 -6.66
CA ALA A 76 10.96 -9.39 -6.51
C ALA A 76 11.73 -9.75 -5.24
N SER A 77 12.99 -9.39 -5.18
CA SER A 77 13.84 -9.70 -4.04
C SER A 77 13.35 -8.95 -2.79
N LYS A 78 13.72 -9.50 -1.63
CA LYS A 78 13.38 -8.87 -0.35
C LYS A 78 13.89 -7.44 -0.30
N GLU A 79 15.09 -7.21 -0.81
CA GLU A 79 15.69 -5.90 -0.83
C GLU A 79 14.85 -4.90 -1.63
N GLU A 80 14.40 -5.31 -2.81
CA GLU A 80 13.55 -4.46 -3.64
C GLU A 80 12.21 -4.19 -2.97
N LEU A 81 11.65 -5.21 -2.35
CA LEU A 81 10.39 -5.07 -1.64
C LEU A 81 10.51 -4.12 -0.47
N LEU A 82 11.60 -4.19 0.27
CA LEU A 82 11.84 -3.28 1.39
C LEU A 82 11.99 -1.84 0.93
N LYS A 83 12.65 -1.62 -0.20
CA LYS A 83 12.77 -0.27 -0.76
C LYS A 83 11.40 0.29 -1.12
N ALA A 84 10.58 -0.53 -1.75
CA ALA A 84 9.23 -0.11 -2.13
C ALA A 84 8.37 0.15 -0.89
N ALA A 85 8.51 -0.69 0.14
CA ALA A 85 7.79 -0.50 1.40
C ALA A 85 8.20 0.79 2.08
N ASN A 86 9.48 1.12 2.07
CA ASN A 86 9.98 2.37 2.65
C ASN A 86 9.41 3.57 1.92
N LEU A 87 9.28 3.47 0.60
CA LEU A 87 8.65 4.54 -0.17
C LEU A 87 7.20 4.72 0.22
N LEU A 88 6.47 3.63 0.45
CA LEU A 88 5.09 3.70 0.89
C LEU A 88 4.98 4.41 2.22
N ASP A 89 5.83 4.06 3.17
CA ASP A 89 5.85 4.72 4.48
C ASP A 89 6.11 6.21 4.34
N LYS A 90 7.06 6.56 3.49
CA LYS A 90 7.41 7.94 3.26
C LYS A 90 6.25 8.73 2.70
N LEU A 91 5.57 8.18 1.69
CA LEU A 91 4.45 8.84 1.07
C LEU A 91 3.26 8.94 2.01
N LYS A 92 3.02 7.90 2.79
CA LYS A 92 1.95 7.91 3.78
C LYS A 92 2.22 8.95 4.86
N ASN A 93 3.45 9.03 5.32
CA ASN A 93 3.83 10.00 6.34
C ASN A 93 3.76 11.42 5.81
N GLN A 94 4.11 11.63 4.54
CA GLN A 94 3.98 12.94 3.92
C GLN A 94 2.53 13.40 3.90
N LYS A 95 1.63 12.49 3.61
CA LYS A 95 0.21 12.80 3.59
C LYS A 95 -0.27 13.18 4.97
N THR A 96 0.14 12.44 5.98
CA THR A 96 -0.19 12.73 7.38
C THR A 96 0.48 14.01 7.84
N TYR A 97 1.73 14.17 7.46
CA TYR A 97 2.51 15.34 7.80
C TYR A 97 1.87 16.62 7.26
N LYS A 98 1.37 16.58 6.06
CA LYS A 98 0.70 17.73 5.48
C LYS A 98 -0.49 18.16 6.29
N LYS A 99 -1.27 17.21 6.78
CA LYS A 99 -2.39 17.50 7.66
C LYS A 99 -1.92 18.13 8.96
N GLU A 100 -0.91 17.55 9.56
CA GLU A 100 -0.35 18.04 10.81
C GLU A 100 0.32 19.39 10.63
N LYS A 101 1.02 19.56 9.53
CA LYS A 101 1.67 20.81 9.22
C LYS A 101 0.65 21.93 9.09
N HIS A 102 -0.49 21.60 8.53
CA HIS A 102 -1.59 22.56 8.41
C HIS A 102 -2.06 23.03 9.77
N LYS A 103 -2.17 22.11 10.71
CA LYS A 103 -2.51 22.44 12.09
C LYS A 103 -1.36 23.17 12.79
N ASN A 104 -0.17 22.65 12.60
CA ASN A 104 1.02 23.18 13.27
C ASN A 104 1.40 24.57 12.79
N LYS A 105 0.97 24.91 11.61
CA LYS A 105 1.23 26.22 11.07
C LYS A 105 0.71 27.31 11.98
N PHE A 106 -0.42 27.08 12.60
CA PHE A 106 -1.00 28.02 13.55
C PHE A 106 -0.15 28.09 14.81
N LYS A 107 0.36 26.96 15.26
CA LYS A 107 1.20 26.90 16.44
C LYS A 107 2.53 27.60 16.23
N ASP A 108 3.11 27.37 15.07
CA ASP A 108 4.41 27.94 14.75
C ASP A 108 4.40 29.44 14.70
N GLU A 109 3.28 29.98 14.32
CA GLU A 109 3.13 31.43 14.25
C GLU A 109 2.94 32.04 15.63
N ASP A 110 2.58 31.25 16.58
CA ASP A 110 2.43 31.72 17.95
C ASP A 110 3.79 31.92 18.62
#